data_f69b210482c7e6e938f3bf64937d3f29
#
_entry.id   f69b210482c7e6e938f3bf64937d3f29
#
_cell.length_a   1.000
_cell.length_b   1.000
_cell.length_c   1.000
_cell.angle_alpha   90.00
_cell.angle_beta   90.00
_cell.angle_gamma   90.00
#
_symmetry.space_group_name_H-M   'P 1'
#
loop_
_entity.id
_entity.type
_entity.pdbx_description
1 polymer ?
#
loop_
_entity_poly.entity_id
_entity_poly.type
_entity_poly.pdbx_seq_one_letter_code
_entity_poly.pdbx_strand_id
1 'polypeptide(L)'
;MIAILDYGVGNLFSLSSSVRSLGAEVRVTRDAADLRAADHILLPGVGAFADAMAKLEATGLVPVLREETQKKPLLGICLGMQLLFEKSCEYGEHRGLGLIPGEVCPLADDLTDPALKVPHIGWNAMDIVPGREADPLFKYVKNGEYVYYVHSYYAKNCAASTLATSDYSIPVTGAVRQGLVYGTQFHPEKSGDTGLRLLKAFAEL
;
A
#
# COMPACT_ATOMS: atom_id res chain seq x y z
N MET A 1 -16.74 -9.12 5.08
CA MET A 1 -15.80 -8.79 6.19
C MET A 1 -14.42 -8.47 5.63
N ILE A 2 -13.76 -7.40 6.13
CA ILE A 2 -12.39 -7.02 5.76
C ILE A 2 -11.45 -7.38 6.90
N ALA A 3 -10.42 -8.20 6.61
CA ALA A 3 -9.38 -8.52 7.57
C ALA A 3 -8.25 -7.50 7.50
N ILE A 4 -7.85 -6.93 8.62
CA ILE A 4 -6.65 -6.11 8.76
C ILE A 4 -5.61 -6.96 9.47
N LEU A 5 -4.50 -7.23 8.79
CA LEU A 5 -3.44 -8.05 9.35
C LEU A 5 -2.67 -7.29 10.45
N ASP A 6 -2.68 -7.85 11.66
CA ASP A 6 -1.86 -7.39 12.78
C ASP A 6 -0.61 -8.26 12.90
N TYR A 7 0.50 -7.78 12.38
CA TYR A 7 1.82 -8.43 12.53
C TYR A 7 2.77 -7.59 13.40
N GLY A 8 2.21 -6.69 14.22
CA GLY A 8 2.95 -5.88 15.17
C GLY A 8 3.47 -4.55 14.64
N VAL A 9 3.04 -4.16 13.42
CA VAL A 9 3.34 -2.83 12.84
C VAL A 9 2.11 -2.27 12.13
N GLY A 10 2.03 -0.94 12.02
CA GLY A 10 0.93 -0.25 11.35
C GLY A 10 0.01 0.52 12.29
N ASN A 11 -0.68 1.51 11.73
CA ASN A 11 -1.71 2.27 12.45
C ASN A 11 -3.07 1.56 12.35
N LEU A 12 -3.20 0.44 13.06
CA LEU A 12 -4.38 -0.43 13.00
C LEU A 12 -5.65 0.29 13.46
N PHE A 13 -5.55 1.18 14.45
CA PHE A 13 -6.70 1.90 14.97
C PHE A 13 -7.30 2.85 13.92
N SER A 14 -6.48 3.73 13.35
CA SER A 14 -6.95 4.68 12.34
C SER A 14 -7.50 3.97 11.10
N LEU A 15 -6.81 2.93 10.61
CA LEU A 15 -7.25 2.17 9.46
C LEU A 15 -8.58 1.46 9.72
N SER A 16 -8.71 0.76 10.87
CA SER A 16 -9.95 0.08 11.22
C SER A 16 -11.13 1.05 11.43
N SER A 17 -10.87 2.23 12.01
CA SER A 17 -11.88 3.27 12.18
C SER A 17 -12.35 3.82 10.82
N SER A 18 -11.43 4.10 9.91
CA SER A 18 -11.78 4.57 8.55
C SER A 18 -12.62 3.55 7.78
N VAL A 19 -12.24 2.26 7.84
CA VAL A 19 -13.00 1.21 7.12
C VAL A 19 -14.37 0.97 7.76
N ARG A 20 -14.47 0.99 9.11
CA ARG A 20 -15.75 0.88 9.82
C ARG A 20 -16.69 2.04 9.52
N SER A 21 -16.18 3.26 9.33
CA SER A 21 -17.01 4.42 8.97
C SER A 21 -17.69 4.27 7.61
N LEU A 22 -17.21 3.37 6.76
CA LEU A 22 -17.81 3.02 5.47
C LEU A 22 -18.93 1.96 5.61
N GLY A 23 -19.24 1.50 6.83
CA GLY A 23 -20.23 0.45 7.10
C GLY A 23 -19.72 -0.97 6.90
N ALA A 24 -18.42 -1.17 6.66
CA ALA A 24 -17.83 -2.49 6.47
C ALA A 24 -17.57 -3.19 7.81
N GLU A 25 -17.81 -4.52 7.85
CA GLU A 25 -17.35 -5.35 8.96
C GLU A 25 -15.83 -5.49 8.90
N VAL A 26 -15.14 -5.17 10.00
CA VAL A 26 -13.67 -5.17 10.08
C VAL A 26 -13.20 -6.06 11.23
N ARG A 27 -12.23 -6.91 10.93
CA ARG A 27 -11.53 -7.72 11.92
C ARG A 27 -10.02 -7.48 11.86
N VAL A 28 -9.45 -7.01 12.95
CA VAL A 28 -7.99 -6.95 13.14
C VAL A 28 -7.56 -8.32 13.66
N THR A 29 -6.65 -8.99 12.97
CA THR A 29 -6.37 -10.40 13.24
C THR A 29 -4.92 -10.81 12.97
N ARG A 30 -4.49 -11.87 13.66
CA ARG A 30 -3.26 -12.65 13.42
C ARG A 30 -3.58 -14.10 13.06
N ASP A 31 -4.85 -14.41 12.84
CA ASP A 31 -5.30 -15.78 12.61
C ASP A 31 -5.47 -16.06 11.12
N ALA A 32 -4.88 -17.18 10.67
CA ALA A 32 -5.02 -17.66 9.30
C ALA A 32 -6.47 -17.97 8.91
N ALA A 33 -7.29 -18.44 9.86
CA ALA A 33 -8.70 -18.74 9.61
C ALA A 33 -9.48 -17.47 9.28
N ASP A 34 -9.21 -16.37 9.99
CA ASP A 34 -9.84 -15.08 9.72
C ASP A 34 -9.44 -14.53 8.34
N LEU A 35 -8.17 -14.67 7.95
CA LEU A 35 -7.71 -14.26 6.62
C LEU A 35 -8.39 -15.06 5.51
N ARG A 36 -8.57 -16.38 5.72
CA ARG A 36 -9.28 -17.23 4.78
C ARG A 36 -10.77 -16.91 4.69
N ALA A 37 -11.40 -16.56 5.81
CA ALA A 37 -12.81 -16.20 5.87
C ALA A 37 -13.14 -14.79 5.37
N ALA A 38 -12.15 -13.90 5.30
CA ALA A 38 -12.34 -12.53 4.84
C ALA A 38 -12.60 -12.46 3.32
N ASP A 39 -13.34 -11.43 2.91
CA ASP A 39 -13.54 -11.09 1.49
C ASP A 39 -12.38 -10.24 0.95
N HIS A 40 -11.77 -9.40 1.81
CA HIS A 40 -10.65 -8.51 1.48
C HIS A 40 -9.61 -8.52 2.59
N ILE A 41 -8.36 -8.26 2.24
CA ILE A 41 -7.23 -8.18 3.19
C ILE A 41 -6.58 -6.80 3.10
N LEU A 42 -6.35 -6.17 4.24
CA LEU A 42 -5.54 -4.97 4.36
C LEU A 42 -4.22 -5.33 5.05
N LEU A 43 -3.11 -4.95 4.42
CA LEU A 43 -1.75 -5.10 4.93
C LEU A 43 -1.19 -3.70 5.23
N PRO A 44 -1.39 -3.16 6.44
CA PRO A 44 -0.79 -1.89 6.83
C PRO A 44 0.70 -2.07 7.12
N GLY A 45 1.45 -0.99 7.17
CA GLY A 45 2.83 -1.03 7.61
C GLY A 45 3.40 0.34 7.89
N VAL A 46 4.24 0.45 8.93
CA VAL A 46 5.07 1.60 9.27
C VAL A 46 6.42 1.12 9.81
N GLY A 47 7.46 1.94 9.70
CA GLY A 47 8.81 1.59 10.18
C GLY A 47 9.72 1.08 9.07
N ALA A 48 10.70 0.25 9.42
CA ALA A 48 11.73 -0.24 8.50
C ALA A 48 11.31 -1.55 7.82
N PHE A 49 11.68 -1.70 6.54
CA PHE A 49 11.30 -2.83 5.69
C PHE A 49 11.74 -4.18 6.26
N ALA A 50 13.01 -4.32 6.64
CA ALA A 50 13.55 -5.60 7.14
C ALA A 50 12.87 -6.04 8.45
N ASP A 51 12.64 -5.12 9.38
CA ASP A 51 11.95 -5.39 10.64
C ASP A 51 10.49 -5.81 10.40
N ALA A 52 9.81 -5.12 9.50
CA ALA A 52 8.43 -5.45 9.14
C ALA A 52 8.32 -6.83 8.47
N MET A 53 9.23 -7.16 7.53
CA MET A 53 9.26 -8.48 6.91
C MET A 53 9.54 -9.59 7.93
N ALA A 54 10.52 -9.39 8.83
CA ALA A 54 10.84 -10.38 9.88
C ALA A 54 9.63 -10.61 10.80
N LYS A 55 8.93 -9.55 11.20
CA LYS A 55 7.70 -9.67 12.01
C LYS A 55 6.59 -10.40 11.26
N LEU A 56 6.40 -10.10 9.97
CA LEU A 56 5.40 -10.75 9.15
C LEU A 56 5.72 -12.25 8.98
N GLU A 57 6.96 -12.59 8.70
CA GLU A 57 7.43 -13.98 8.60
C GLU A 57 7.25 -14.74 9.91
N ALA A 58 7.55 -14.10 11.05
CA ALA A 58 7.38 -14.69 12.38
C ALA A 58 5.93 -15.05 12.72
N THR A 59 4.95 -14.44 12.06
CA THR A 59 3.53 -14.83 12.20
C THR A 59 3.21 -16.20 11.55
N GLY A 60 4.03 -16.67 10.61
CA GLY A 60 3.74 -17.83 9.77
C GLY A 60 2.65 -17.59 8.72
N LEU A 61 2.16 -16.36 8.54
CA LEU A 61 1.04 -16.04 7.64
C LEU A 61 1.44 -15.75 6.20
N VAL A 62 2.72 -15.63 5.89
CA VAL A 62 3.20 -15.36 4.51
C VAL A 62 2.66 -16.39 3.49
N PRO A 63 2.68 -17.71 3.75
CA PRO A 63 2.07 -18.68 2.83
C PRO A 63 0.58 -18.47 2.63
N VAL A 64 -0.15 -18.14 3.70
CA VAL A 64 -1.59 -17.86 3.65
C VAL A 64 -1.88 -16.62 2.82
N LEU A 65 -1.12 -15.53 3.02
CA LEU A 65 -1.26 -14.33 2.19
C LEU A 65 -1.05 -14.64 0.71
N ARG A 66 0.00 -15.38 0.36
CA ARG A 66 0.28 -15.78 -1.02
C ARG A 66 -0.85 -16.61 -1.64
N GLU A 67 -1.46 -17.51 -0.87
CA GLU A 67 -2.60 -18.31 -1.30
C GLU A 67 -3.85 -17.44 -1.50
N GLU A 68 -4.17 -16.60 -0.50
CA GLU A 68 -5.43 -15.83 -0.51
C GLU A 68 -5.41 -14.66 -1.51
N THR A 69 -4.24 -14.08 -1.84
CA THR A 69 -4.12 -13.06 -2.89
C THR A 69 -4.41 -13.56 -4.31
N GLN A 70 -4.49 -14.87 -4.51
CA GLN A 70 -4.95 -15.45 -5.77
C GLN A 70 -6.48 -15.48 -5.88
N LYS A 71 -7.21 -15.29 -4.78
CA LYS A 71 -8.65 -15.49 -4.66
C LYS A 71 -9.41 -14.21 -4.31
N LYS A 72 -8.77 -13.29 -3.60
CA LYS A 72 -9.40 -12.09 -3.05
C LYS A 72 -8.49 -10.88 -3.06
N PRO A 73 -9.05 -9.66 -3.07
CA PRO A 73 -8.26 -8.43 -3.07
C PRO A 73 -7.44 -8.27 -1.79
N LEU A 74 -6.18 -7.85 -1.96
CA LEU A 74 -5.30 -7.38 -0.90
C LEU A 74 -4.87 -5.94 -1.22
N LEU A 75 -4.89 -5.05 -0.22
CA LEU A 75 -4.33 -3.70 -0.31
C LEU A 75 -3.22 -3.52 0.71
N GLY A 76 -2.00 -3.34 0.22
CA GLY A 76 -0.85 -2.89 1.01
C GLY A 76 -0.84 -1.37 1.16
N ILE A 77 -0.62 -0.85 2.38
CA ILE A 77 -0.62 0.59 2.66
C ILE A 77 0.74 1.02 3.18
N CYS A 78 1.36 2.01 2.52
CA CYS A 78 2.67 2.57 2.82
C CYS A 78 3.76 1.48 2.86
N LEU A 79 4.35 1.20 4.02
CA LEU A 79 5.30 0.09 4.14
C LEU A 79 4.65 -1.25 3.75
N GLY A 80 3.35 -1.45 4.04
CA GLY A 80 2.62 -2.64 3.59
C GLY A 80 2.60 -2.79 2.06
N MET A 81 2.50 -1.69 1.30
CA MET A 81 2.69 -1.72 -0.15
C MET A 81 4.13 -2.11 -0.52
N GLN A 82 5.12 -1.52 0.16
CA GLN A 82 6.53 -1.81 -0.12
C GLN A 82 6.86 -3.30 0.09
N LEU A 83 6.29 -3.94 1.10
CA LEU A 83 6.46 -5.38 1.35
C LEU A 83 5.96 -6.27 0.21
N LEU A 84 5.05 -5.78 -0.66
CA LEU A 84 4.52 -6.55 -1.80
C LEU A 84 5.56 -6.77 -2.89
N PHE A 85 6.58 -5.94 -2.99
CA PHE A 85 7.62 -6.00 -4.02
C PHE A 85 8.60 -7.14 -3.80
N GLU A 86 9.48 -7.38 -4.79
CA GLU A 86 10.46 -8.46 -4.75
C GLU A 86 11.53 -8.21 -3.70
N LYS A 87 11.96 -6.93 -3.54
CA LYS A 87 13.02 -6.56 -2.60
C LYS A 87 12.99 -5.07 -2.23
N SER A 88 13.75 -4.76 -1.18
CA SER A 88 14.08 -3.39 -0.78
C SER A 88 15.57 -3.23 -0.58
N CYS A 89 16.07 -2.02 -0.89
CA CYS A 89 17.46 -1.60 -0.64
C CYS A 89 17.62 -0.80 0.67
N GLU A 90 16.60 -0.81 1.55
CA GLU A 90 16.64 -0.09 2.83
C GLU A 90 17.65 -0.73 3.79
N TYR A 91 18.76 -0.02 4.05
CA TYR A 91 19.87 -0.50 4.92
C TYR A 91 20.45 -1.86 4.50
N GLY A 92 20.46 -2.17 3.21
CA GLY A 92 20.89 -3.43 2.64
C GLY A 92 19.84 -4.03 1.73
N GLU A 93 20.14 -5.19 1.11
CA GLU A 93 19.16 -5.87 0.27
C GLU A 93 18.33 -6.86 1.11
N HIS A 94 17.01 -6.64 1.12
CA HIS A 94 16.05 -7.47 1.84
C HIS A 94 14.96 -7.96 0.89
N ARG A 95 14.62 -9.25 0.95
CA ARG A 95 13.55 -9.83 0.15
C ARG A 95 12.18 -9.42 0.69
N GLY A 96 11.24 -9.12 -0.23
CA GLY A 96 9.85 -8.89 0.07
C GLY A 96 8.96 -10.10 -0.24
N LEU A 97 7.67 -9.86 -0.33
CA LEU A 97 6.68 -10.89 -0.65
C LEU A 97 6.74 -11.34 -2.12
N GLY A 98 7.28 -10.52 -3.03
CA GLY A 98 7.38 -10.83 -4.46
C GLY A 98 6.02 -11.04 -5.13
N LEU A 99 4.99 -10.32 -4.68
CA LEU A 99 3.64 -10.33 -5.26
C LEU A 99 3.51 -9.33 -6.41
N ILE A 100 4.36 -8.30 -6.42
CA ILE A 100 4.45 -7.28 -7.47
C ILE A 100 5.91 -7.18 -7.93
N PRO A 101 6.20 -7.26 -9.23
CA PRO A 101 7.55 -7.06 -9.76
C PRO A 101 8.07 -5.65 -9.48
N GLY A 102 9.35 -5.53 -9.19
CA GLY A 102 10.02 -4.27 -8.91
C GLY A 102 10.71 -4.27 -7.55
N GLU A 103 11.23 -3.11 -7.19
CA GLU A 103 12.05 -2.95 -5.98
C GLU A 103 11.75 -1.64 -5.26
N VAL A 104 12.10 -1.57 -3.99
CA VAL A 104 11.94 -0.37 -3.14
C VAL A 104 13.31 0.24 -2.91
N CYS A 105 13.48 1.50 -3.30
CA CYS A 105 14.75 2.23 -3.29
C CYS A 105 14.67 3.52 -2.47
N PRO A 106 15.81 4.06 -2.01
CA PRO A 106 15.85 5.36 -1.35
C PRO A 106 15.35 6.47 -2.29
N LEU A 107 14.39 7.26 -1.83
CA LEU A 107 13.89 8.40 -2.58
C LEU A 107 14.97 9.46 -2.80
N ALA A 108 15.86 9.65 -1.82
CA ALA A 108 16.93 10.62 -1.86
C ALA A 108 17.90 10.45 -3.05
N ASP A 109 18.07 9.22 -3.53
CA ASP A 109 19.02 8.91 -4.61
C ASP A 109 18.56 9.41 -5.99
N ASP A 110 17.25 9.67 -6.13
CA ASP A 110 16.64 9.99 -7.42
C ASP A 110 16.08 11.42 -7.49
N LEU A 111 15.96 12.13 -6.35
CA LEU A 111 15.45 13.51 -6.35
C LEU A 111 16.33 14.41 -7.20
N THR A 112 15.69 15.19 -8.07
CA THR A 112 16.37 16.14 -8.96
C THR A 112 16.40 17.57 -8.40
N ASP A 113 15.52 17.89 -7.45
CA ASP A 113 15.46 19.18 -6.76
C ASP A 113 16.10 19.07 -5.37
N PRO A 114 17.27 19.70 -5.13
CA PRO A 114 17.96 19.66 -3.85
C PRO A 114 17.23 20.40 -2.71
N ALA A 115 16.19 21.18 -3.01
CA ALA A 115 15.39 21.85 -2.00
C ALA A 115 14.37 20.91 -1.33
N LEU A 116 14.03 19.80 -1.98
CA LEU A 116 13.11 18.81 -1.46
C LEU A 116 13.79 17.97 -0.38
N LYS A 117 12.98 17.63 0.64
CA LYS A 117 13.47 16.89 1.82
C LYS A 117 13.04 15.44 1.78
N VAL A 118 13.85 14.57 2.35
CA VAL A 118 13.48 13.21 2.67
C VAL A 118 13.46 13.09 4.20
N PRO A 119 12.37 12.55 4.80
CA PRO A 119 11.22 11.94 4.13
C PRO A 119 10.33 12.92 3.36
N HIS A 120 9.70 12.43 2.27
CA HIS A 120 8.56 13.09 1.64
C HIS A 120 7.38 13.04 2.59
N ILE A 121 6.99 14.20 3.12
CA ILE A 121 5.87 14.36 4.06
C ILE A 121 4.97 15.46 3.54
N GLY A 122 3.71 15.13 3.29
CA GLY A 122 2.73 16.13 2.87
C GLY A 122 1.64 15.60 1.96
N TRP A 123 0.88 16.55 1.44
CA TRP A 123 -0.20 16.31 0.51
C TRP A 123 0.25 16.59 -0.91
N ASN A 124 0.14 15.58 -1.78
CA ASN A 124 0.45 15.71 -3.21
C ASN A 124 -0.72 15.24 -4.04
N ALA A 125 -0.89 15.87 -5.21
CA ALA A 125 -1.85 15.43 -6.20
C ALA A 125 -1.50 14.01 -6.67
N MET A 126 -2.51 13.18 -6.83
CA MET A 126 -2.40 11.84 -7.38
C MET A 126 -2.63 11.91 -8.89
N ASP A 127 -1.63 11.59 -9.68
CA ASP A 127 -1.66 11.55 -11.14
C ASP A 127 -1.89 10.12 -11.61
N ILE A 128 -3.12 9.83 -12.05
CA ILE A 128 -3.47 8.52 -12.57
C ILE A 128 -2.77 8.31 -13.91
N VAL A 129 -2.07 7.19 -14.03
CA VAL A 129 -1.34 6.84 -15.27
C VAL A 129 -2.32 6.74 -16.44
N PRO A 130 -2.05 7.38 -17.60
CA PRO A 130 -2.91 7.31 -18.78
C PRO A 130 -3.27 5.86 -19.16
N GLY A 131 -4.57 5.60 -19.33
CA GLY A 131 -5.12 4.28 -19.58
C GLY A 131 -5.43 3.44 -18.34
N ARG A 132 -5.18 3.96 -17.14
CA ARG A 132 -5.52 3.33 -15.85
C ARG A 132 -6.73 3.94 -15.16
N GLU A 133 -7.38 4.92 -15.76
CA GLU A 133 -8.50 5.68 -15.17
C GLU A 133 -9.72 4.81 -14.87
N ALA A 134 -9.89 3.73 -15.63
CA ALA A 134 -10.97 2.75 -15.44
C ALA A 134 -10.67 1.69 -14.37
N ASP A 135 -9.50 1.75 -13.69
CA ASP A 135 -9.21 0.80 -12.62
C ASP A 135 -10.25 0.93 -11.51
N PRO A 136 -10.81 -0.21 -11.02
CA PRO A 136 -11.85 -0.19 -9.99
C PRO A 136 -11.46 0.58 -8.72
N LEU A 137 -10.16 0.65 -8.37
CA LEU A 137 -9.68 1.41 -7.22
C LEU A 137 -10.02 2.90 -7.34
N PHE A 138 -10.11 3.44 -8.56
CA PHE A 138 -10.42 4.84 -8.83
C PHE A 138 -11.90 5.13 -9.08
N LYS A 139 -12.80 4.16 -8.79
CA LYS A 139 -14.24 4.28 -9.04
C LYS A 139 -14.87 5.57 -8.53
N TYR A 140 -14.37 6.11 -7.42
CA TYR A 140 -14.93 7.27 -6.73
C TYR A 140 -13.96 8.46 -6.64
N VAL A 141 -12.80 8.40 -7.25
CA VAL A 141 -11.79 9.46 -7.22
C VAL A 141 -11.41 9.89 -8.63
N LYS A 142 -10.88 11.09 -8.75
CA LYS A 142 -10.47 11.70 -10.01
C LYS A 142 -8.98 11.97 -10.02
N ASN A 143 -8.43 12.09 -11.23
CA ASN A 143 -7.06 12.56 -11.40
C ASN A 143 -6.85 13.93 -10.75
N GLY A 144 -5.71 14.13 -10.10
CA GLY A 144 -5.35 15.39 -9.44
C GLY A 144 -5.90 15.55 -8.02
N GLU A 145 -6.63 14.58 -7.48
CA GLU A 145 -7.03 14.63 -6.07
C GLU A 145 -5.85 14.40 -5.14
N TYR A 146 -5.85 15.10 -3.99
CA TYR A 146 -4.73 15.08 -3.06
C TYR A 146 -4.78 13.90 -2.09
N VAL A 147 -3.61 13.33 -1.83
CA VAL A 147 -3.40 12.23 -0.87
C VAL A 147 -2.18 12.52 0.00
N TYR A 148 -2.12 11.90 1.19
CA TYR A 148 -1.11 12.16 2.20
C TYR A 148 0.01 11.14 2.16
N TYR A 149 1.24 11.62 2.03
CA TYR A 149 2.48 10.85 2.02
C TYR A 149 3.31 11.06 3.29
N VAL A 150 4.00 10.01 3.72
CA VAL A 150 5.10 10.06 4.70
C VAL A 150 6.03 8.86 4.47
N HIS A 151 7.08 9.04 3.65
CA HIS A 151 8.00 7.95 3.33
C HIS A 151 9.37 8.46 2.89
N SER A 152 10.40 7.62 3.04
CA SER A 152 11.79 7.87 2.59
C SER A 152 12.22 6.95 1.46
N TYR A 153 11.48 5.87 1.23
CA TYR A 153 11.72 4.88 0.19
C TYR A 153 10.48 4.78 -0.69
N TYR A 154 10.65 4.42 -1.95
CA TYR A 154 9.56 4.32 -2.92
C TYR A 154 9.78 3.17 -3.90
N ALA A 155 8.71 2.71 -4.54
CA ALA A 155 8.78 1.62 -5.50
C ALA A 155 9.30 2.09 -6.87
N LYS A 156 10.24 1.32 -7.43
CA LYS A 156 10.85 1.51 -8.76
C LYS A 156 10.72 0.24 -9.60
N ASN A 157 10.98 0.38 -10.91
CA ASN A 157 10.99 -0.73 -11.87
C ASN A 157 9.67 -1.51 -11.90
N CYS A 158 8.54 -0.82 -11.65
CA CYS A 158 7.21 -1.39 -11.54
C CYS A 158 6.19 -0.71 -12.47
N ALA A 159 6.62 -0.11 -13.58
CA ALA A 159 5.76 0.66 -14.49
C ALA A 159 4.53 -0.12 -14.97
N ALA A 160 4.66 -1.42 -15.24
CA ALA A 160 3.55 -2.27 -15.67
C ALA A 160 2.44 -2.39 -14.62
N SER A 161 2.80 -2.30 -13.33
CA SER A 161 1.89 -2.39 -12.20
C SER A 161 1.46 -1.04 -11.65
N THR A 162 2.09 0.07 -12.09
CA THR A 162 1.78 1.42 -11.59
C THR A 162 0.41 1.87 -12.09
N LEU A 163 -0.44 2.29 -11.14
CA LEU A 163 -1.75 2.87 -11.40
C LEU A 163 -1.74 4.39 -11.33
N ALA A 164 -0.99 4.95 -10.38
CA ALA A 164 -0.87 6.39 -10.18
C ALA A 164 0.50 6.75 -9.61
N THR A 165 0.92 7.98 -9.89
CA THR A 165 2.13 8.60 -9.36
C THR A 165 1.78 9.92 -8.67
N SER A 166 2.74 10.53 -7.98
CA SER A 166 2.68 11.92 -7.54
C SER A 166 4.02 12.59 -7.85
N ASP A 167 3.96 13.85 -8.25
CA ASP A 167 5.19 14.61 -8.51
C ASP A 167 5.88 15.02 -7.21
N TYR A 168 7.14 14.64 -7.10
CA TYR A 168 8.07 15.09 -6.05
C TYR A 168 9.46 15.29 -6.65
N SER A 169 9.58 16.16 -7.64
CA SER A 169 10.69 16.33 -8.60
C SER A 169 10.99 15.12 -9.49
N ILE A 170 10.42 14.00 -9.15
CA ILE A 170 10.33 12.78 -9.94
C ILE A 170 8.92 12.22 -9.82
N PRO A 171 8.44 11.37 -10.75
CA PRO A 171 7.18 10.66 -10.57
C PRO A 171 7.33 9.54 -9.53
N VAL A 172 6.92 9.82 -8.30
CA VAL A 172 6.91 8.84 -7.21
C VAL A 172 5.74 7.89 -7.39
N THR A 173 5.98 6.58 -7.37
CA THR A 173 4.93 5.56 -7.44
C THR A 173 3.97 5.69 -6.27
N GLY A 174 2.72 6.09 -6.55
CA GLY A 174 1.69 6.35 -5.55
C GLY A 174 0.73 5.18 -5.34
N ALA A 175 0.30 4.53 -6.43
CA ALA A 175 -0.58 3.37 -6.37
C ALA A 175 -0.15 2.31 -7.38
N VAL A 176 -0.31 1.04 -7.02
CA VAL A 176 0.06 -0.11 -7.85
C VAL A 176 -1.00 -1.19 -7.83
N ARG A 177 -0.98 -2.06 -8.88
CA ARG A 177 -1.82 -3.25 -8.97
C ARG A 177 -1.15 -4.38 -9.75
N GLN A 178 -1.25 -5.59 -9.24
CA GLN A 178 -0.93 -6.83 -9.95
C GLN A 178 -2.03 -7.87 -9.66
N GLY A 179 -2.89 -8.12 -10.63
CA GLY A 179 -4.06 -8.98 -10.43
C GLY A 179 -5.01 -8.45 -9.34
N LEU A 180 -5.15 -9.20 -8.24
CA LEU A 180 -5.94 -8.81 -7.06
C LEU A 180 -5.10 -8.14 -5.95
N VAL A 181 -3.80 -7.95 -6.18
CA VAL A 181 -2.90 -7.29 -5.22
C VAL A 181 -2.78 -5.82 -5.57
N TYR A 182 -3.23 -4.97 -4.66
CA TYR A 182 -3.16 -3.51 -4.74
C TYR A 182 -2.19 -2.95 -3.71
N GLY A 183 -1.68 -1.77 -3.96
CA GLY A 183 -0.86 -1.04 -2.99
C GLY A 183 -1.00 0.47 -3.14
N THR A 184 -0.89 1.19 -2.01
CA THR A 184 -0.77 2.65 -1.99
C THR A 184 0.43 3.06 -1.14
N GLN A 185 1.31 3.93 -1.68
CA GLN A 185 2.41 4.52 -0.92
C GLN A 185 1.91 5.58 0.05
N PHE A 186 0.86 6.29 -0.34
CA PHE A 186 0.15 7.20 0.56
C PHE A 186 -0.73 6.44 1.56
N HIS A 187 -1.15 7.15 2.59
CA HIS A 187 -2.04 6.65 3.63
C HIS A 187 -3.49 7.03 3.33
N PRO A 188 -4.34 6.16 2.78
CA PRO A 188 -5.73 6.50 2.51
C PRO A 188 -6.48 6.87 3.81
N GLU A 189 -6.17 6.22 4.95
CA GLU A 189 -6.78 6.53 6.25
C GLU A 189 -6.39 7.92 6.79
N LYS A 190 -5.43 8.60 6.15
CA LYS A 190 -4.99 9.98 6.47
C LYS A 190 -5.25 10.95 5.32
N SER A 191 -5.84 10.49 4.23
CA SER A 191 -6.06 11.28 3.01
C SER A 191 -7.47 11.88 2.92
N GLY A 192 -8.14 12.11 4.05
CA GLY A 192 -9.46 12.73 4.11
C GLY A 192 -10.51 12.00 3.27
N ASP A 193 -11.37 12.76 2.60
CA ASP A 193 -12.45 12.20 1.79
C ASP A 193 -11.95 11.41 0.58
N THR A 194 -10.85 11.84 -0.05
CA THR A 194 -10.24 11.10 -1.16
C THR A 194 -9.82 9.71 -0.71
N GLY A 195 -9.15 9.63 0.44
CA GLY A 195 -8.72 8.35 1.00
C GLY A 195 -9.89 7.44 1.40
N LEU A 196 -10.95 7.99 1.99
CA LEU A 196 -12.16 7.23 2.32
C LEU A 196 -12.84 6.67 1.06
N ARG A 197 -12.88 7.43 -0.03
CA ARG A 197 -13.43 6.97 -1.31
C ARG A 197 -12.59 5.88 -1.96
N LEU A 198 -11.25 5.93 -1.83
CA LEU A 198 -10.35 4.85 -2.26
C LEU A 198 -10.58 3.57 -1.43
N LEU A 199 -10.67 3.69 -0.10
CA LEU A 199 -10.98 2.54 0.77
C LEU A 199 -12.37 1.97 0.47
N LYS A 200 -13.36 2.82 0.16
CA LYS A 200 -14.68 2.37 -0.27
C LYS A 200 -14.61 1.60 -1.59
N ALA A 201 -13.90 2.14 -2.58
CA ALA A 201 -13.72 1.45 -3.86
C ALA A 201 -13.05 0.08 -3.68
N PHE A 202 -12.01 0.00 -2.84
CA PHE A 202 -11.36 -1.26 -2.50
C PHE A 202 -12.31 -2.25 -1.83
N ALA A 203 -13.15 -1.81 -0.89
CA ALA A 203 -14.11 -2.67 -0.18
C ALA A 203 -15.24 -3.21 -1.08
N GLU A 204 -15.40 -2.66 -2.28
CA GLU A 204 -16.41 -3.06 -3.27
C GLU A 204 -15.83 -3.91 -4.43
N LEU A 205 -14.55 -4.31 -4.37
CA LEU A 205 -13.90 -5.15 -5.40
C LEU A 205 -14.42 -6.62 -5.38
#